data_09c8bb74657f0238568fb8bb53a0c2e8
#
_entry.id   09c8bb74657f0238568fb8bb53a0c2e8
#
_cell.length_a   1.000
_cell.length_b   1.000
_cell.length_c   1.000
_cell.angle_alpha   90.00
_cell.angle_beta   90.00
_cell.angle_gamma   90.00
#
_symmetry.space_group_name_H-M   'P 1'
#
loop_
_entity.id
_entity.type
_entity.pdbx_description
1 polymer ?
#
loop_
_entity_poly.entity_id
_entity_poly.type
_entity_poly.pdbx_seq_one_letter_code
_entity_poly.pdbx_strand_id
1 'polypeptide(L)'
;MMAIRRCFFLLPVILMLSGCSLLPASPPVTFYRLPPPTLAPSSAPGMELTLRITRPETSGLLAGNRILVVPQDNRLSAYQGVRWVSPVPVLWRDQLIDTFRQDGRIRYISGDADSLQAELELGGSLRAFNSEYRQGRPLVIIRFDAQLVDPRDRQILASRRFEVTEPVSGVEVPAVVAAFGVAHERLARELLDWLLVTGRR
;
A
#
# COMPACT_ATOMS: atom_id res chain seq x y z
N MET A 1 48.77 29.95 -46.66
CA MET A 1 49.12 29.39 -45.33
C MET A 1 48.12 29.75 -44.18
N MET A 2 47.12 30.57 -44.43
CA MET A 2 46.12 30.98 -43.38
C MET A 2 44.94 30.03 -43.19
N ALA A 3 44.61 29.19 -44.17
CA ALA A 3 43.47 28.25 -44.10
C ALA A 3 43.71 27.00 -43.21
N ILE A 4 44.94 26.51 -43.14
CA ILE A 4 45.30 25.30 -42.39
C ILE A 4 45.28 25.54 -40.87
N ARG A 5 45.57 26.76 -40.40
CA ARG A 5 45.55 27.10 -38.97
C ARG A 5 44.13 27.18 -38.36
N ARG A 6 43.10 27.46 -39.19
CA ARG A 6 41.70 27.50 -38.72
C ARG A 6 41.08 26.12 -38.56
N CYS A 7 41.48 25.14 -39.35
CA CYS A 7 41.01 23.75 -39.20
C CYS A 7 41.55 23.04 -37.93
N PHE A 8 42.74 23.42 -37.49
CA PHE A 8 43.37 22.78 -36.32
C PHE A 8 42.71 23.20 -35.00
N PHE A 9 42.05 24.35 -34.94
CA PHE A 9 41.34 24.83 -33.76
C PHE A 9 39.88 24.30 -33.64
N LEU A 10 39.29 23.89 -34.75
CA LEU A 10 37.91 23.36 -34.79
C LEU A 10 37.86 21.87 -34.36
N LEU A 11 38.96 21.12 -34.57
CA LEU A 11 38.99 19.69 -34.24
C LEU A 11 38.85 19.40 -32.74
N PRO A 12 39.54 20.11 -31.79
CA PRO A 12 39.37 19.86 -30.37
C PRO A 12 38.03 20.31 -29.81
N VAL A 13 37.33 21.30 -30.45
CA VAL A 13 36.01 21.74 -30.03
C VAL A 13 34.92 20.69 -30.35
N ILE A 14 35.05 20.00 -31.47
CA ILE A 14 34.12 18.92 -31.85
C ILE A 14 34.27 17.70 -30.95
N LEU A 15 35.49 17.39 -30.47
CA LEU A 15 35.73 16.28 -29.55
C LEU A 15 35.17 16.53 -28.15
N MET A 16 34.99 17.79 -27.74
CA MET A 16 34.38 18.13 -26.43
C MET A 16 32.86 18.00 -26.40
N LEU A 17 32.18 17.95 -27.55
CA LEU A 17 30.72 17.79 -27.62
C LEU A 17 30.22 16.32 -27.63
N SER A 18 31.12 15.34 -27.72
CA SER A 18 30.79 13.92 -27.77
C SER A 18 30.62 13.27 -26.37
N GLY A 19 30.73 14.05 -25.29
CA GLY A 19 30.79 13.56 -23.91
C GLY A 19 29.44 13.34 -23.20
N CYS A 20 28.29 13.51 -23.84
CA CYS A 20 26.99 13.58 -23.14
C CYS A 20 26.11 12.33 -23.23
N SER A 21 26.60 11.11 -23.40
CA SER A 21 25.73 9.95 -23.45
C SER A 21 26.11 8.77 -22.54
N LEU A 22 26.78 9.04 -21.41
CA LEU A 22 27.10 8.01 -20.42
C LEU A 22 26.25 8.12 -19.14
N LEU A 23 25.00 8.57 -19.24
CA LEU A 23 24.06 8.40 -18.13
C LEU A 23 23.65 6.93 -18.13
N PRO A 24 23.95 6.18 -17.05
CA PRO A 24 23.51 4.79 -16.95
C PRO A 24 21.98 4.76 -17.01
N ALA A 25 21.42 3.94 -17.89
CA ALA A 25 19.98 3.71 -17.96
C ALA A 25 19.51 3.25 -16.57
N SER A 26 18.47 3.92 -16.04
CA SER A 26 17.87 3.48 -14.78
C SER A 26 17.42 2.01 -14.92
N PRO A 27 17.75 1.14 -13.97
CA PRO A 27 17.31 -0.24 -14.04
C PRO A 27 15.80 -0.32 -14.14
N PRO A 28 15.24 -1.30 -14.89
CA PRO A 28 13.81 -1.47 -15.03
C PRO A 28 13.16 -1.71 -13.68
N VAL A 29 12.00 -1.10 -13.44
CA VAL A 29 11.22 -1.25 -12.21
C VAL A 29 10.00 -2.12 -12.49
N THR A 30 9.82 -3.18 -11.71
CA THR A 30 8.64 -4.03 -11.77
C THR A 30 7.58 -3.52 -10.79
N PHE A 31 6.34 -3.38 -11.25
CA PHE A 31 5.22 -2.93 -10.42
C PHE A 31 4.33 -4.09 -10.03
N TYR A 32 3.95 -4.14 -8.76
CA TYR A 32 3.05 -5.14 -8.18
C TYR A 32 1.75 -4.49 -7.73
N ARG A 33 0.65 -5.22 -7.90
CA ARG A 33 -0.65 -4.96 -7.24
C ARG A 33 -0.74 -5.85 -6.01
N LEU A 34 -1.58 -5.48 -5.05
CA LEU A 34 -2.05 -6.48 -4.09
C LEU A 34 -2.89 -7.52 -4.84
N PRO A 35 -2.75 -8.81 -4.50
CA PRO A 35 -3.65 -9.84 -5.01
C PRO A 35 -5.11 -9.47 -4.72
N PRO A 36 -6.04 -9.70 -5.66
CA PRO A 36 -7.45 -9.45 -5.41
C PRO A 36 -7.93 -10.34 -4.24
N PRO A 37 -8.94 -9.89 -3.48
CA PRO A 37 -9.51 -10.70 -2.42
C PRO A 37 -10.13 -11.98 -3.00
N THR A 38 -10.04 -13.08 -2.25
CA THR A 38 -10.58 -14.40 -2.64
C THR A 38 -11.81 -14.80 -1.83
N LEU A 39 -12.29 -13.90 -0.97
CA LEU A 39 -13.45 -14.10 -0.12
C LEU A 39 -14.70 -14.45 -0.93
N ALA A 40 -15.41 -15.50 -0.50
CA ALA A 40 -16.78 -15.72 -0.96
C ALA A 40 -17.74 -14.70 -0.29
N PRO A 41 -18.78 -14.25 -0.99
CA PRO A 41 -19.81 -13.41 -0.41
C PRO A 41 -20.41 -14.06 0.85
N SER A 42 -20.59 -13.27 1.90
CA SER A 42 -21.16 -13.76 3.16
C SER A 42 -22.68 -13.89 3.05
N SER A 43 -23.22 -14.99 3.59
CA SER A 43 -24.67 -15.16 3.78
C SER A 43 -25.19 -14.63 5.12
N ALA A 44 -24.30 -14.11 5.99
CA ALA A 44 -24.67 -13.55 7.28
C ALA A 44 -25.43 -12.22 7.11
N PRO A 45 -26.32 -11.85 8.07
CA PRO A 45 -27.02 -10.57 8.04
C PRO A 45 -26.05 -9.40 7.96
N GLY A 46 -26.29 -8.52 6.99
CA GLY A 46 -25.50 -7.29 6.79
C GLY A 46 -26.10 -6.08 7.51
N MET A 47 -25.57 -4.92 7.16
CA MET A 47 -26.03 -3.61 7.63
C MET A 47 -26.43 -2.74 6.43
N GLU A 48 -27.62 -2.17 6.51
CA GLU A 48 -28.16 -1.20 5.54
C GLU A 48 -27.64 0.21 5.89
N LEU A 49 -26.33 0.44 5.72
CA LEU A 49 -25.72 1.72 5.99
C LEU A 49 -24.72 2.13 4.90
N THR A 50 -24.38 3.39 4.87
CA THR A 50 -23.35 3.95 4.02
C THR A 50 -22.07 4.12 4.83
N LEU A 51 -21.04 3.32 4.48
CA LEU A 51 -19.71 3.38 5.06
C LEU A 51 -18.75 4.11 4.12
N ARG A 52 -18.06 5.12 4.63
CA ARG A 52 -16.90 5.70 3.96
C ARG A 52 -15.62 5.08 4.51
N ILE A 53 -14.75 4.63 3.62
CA ILE A 53 -13.40 4.16 3.99
C ILE A 53 -12.40 5.22 3.54
N THR A 54 -11.65 5.77 4.50
CA THR A 54 -10.67 6.81 4.22
C THR A 54 -9.27 6.25 4.07
N ARG A 55 -8.42 6.97 3.36
CA ARG A 55 -7.00 6.64 3.31
C ARG A 55 -6.42 6.71 4.73
N PRO A 56 -5.70 5.67 5.18
CA PRO A 56 -5.09 5.72 6.48
C PRO A 56 -3.97 6.75 6.54
N GLU A 57 -3.79 7.33 7.70
CA GLU A 57 -2.59 8.09 7.99
C GLU A 57 -1.37 7.18 8.02
N THR A 58 -0.29 7.64 7.43
CA THR A 58 1.00 6.95 7.41
C THR A 58 2.13 7.97 7.53
N SER A 59 3.32 7.52 7.88
CA SER A 59 4.50 8.38 7.96
C SER A 59 5.71 7.80 7.25
N GLY A 60 6.63 8.68 6.87
CA GLY A 60 7.92 8.29 6.31
C GLY A 60 7.82 7.44 5.04
N LEU A 61 8.59 6.36 4.99
CA LEU A 61 8.67 5.47 3.83
C LEU A 61 7.34 4.73 3.57
N LEU A 62 6.51 4.55 4.59
CA LEU A 62 5.23 3.86 4.47
C LEU A 62 4.20 4.64 3.64
N ALA A 63 4.35 5.96 3.53
CA ALA A 63 3.50 6.79 2.69
C ALA A 63 3.76 6.62 1.18
N GLY A 64 4.89 6.04 0.80
CA GLY A 64 5.30 5.82 -0.59
C GLY A 64 4.77 4.53 -1.20
N ASN A 65 5.32 4.17 -2.35
CA ASN A 65 4.97 2.96 -3.09
C ASN A 65 6.06 1.88 -3.07
N ARG A 66 7.00 1.95 -2.13
CA ARG A 66 8.04 0.92 -2.00
C ARG A 66 7.50 -0.31 -1.30
N ILE A 67 7.92 -1.50 -1.72
CA ILE A 67 7.70 -2.73 -0.97
C ILE A 67 8.75 -2.77 0.13
N LEU A 68 8.30 -2.54 1.37
CA LEU A 68 9.20 -2.36 2.50
C LEU A 68 9.59 -3.69 3.14
N VAL A 69 10.81 -3.73 3.68
CA VAL A 69 11.36 -4.87 4.41
C VAL A 69 12.17 -4.42 5.63
N VAL A 70 12.06 -5.15 6.73
CA VAL A 70 12.93 -5.04 7.90
C VAL A 70 13.82 -6.29 7.93
N PRO A 71 15.04 -6.22 7.36
CA PRO A 71 15.92 -7.40 7.27
C PRO A 71 16.45 -7.81 8.64
N GLN A 72 16.79 -6.85 9.50
CA GLN A 72 17.27 -7.05 10.88
C GLN A 72 17.32 -5.72 11.65
N ASP A 73 17.34 -5.78 12.95
CA ASP A 73 17.69 -4.67 13.87
C ASP A 73 16.89 -3.38 13.65
N ASN A 74 15.57 -3.49 13.42
CA ASN A 74 14.65 -2.37 13.20
C ASN A 74 15.04 -1.46 12.01
N ARG A 75 15.92 -1.90 11.13
CA ARG A 75 16.35 -1.15 9.95
C ARG A 75 15.35 -1.32 8.83
N LEU A 76 14.54 -0.29 8.59
CA LEU A 76 13.60 -0.27 7.49
C LEU A 76 14.32 -0.04 6.16
N SER A 77 14.10 -0.93 5.21
CA SER A 77 14.63 -0.91 3.85
C SER A 77 13.52 -1.18 2.83
N ALA A 78 13.87 -1.33 1.56
CA ALA A 78 12.93 -1.68 0.50
C ALA A 78 13.55 -2.69 -0.46
N TYR A 79 12.73 -3.57 -1.03
CA TYR A 79 13.13 -4.44 -2.12
C TYR A 79 13.56 -3.60 -3.33
N GLN A 80 14.70 -3.94 -3.93
CA GLN A 80 15.24 -3.20 -5.06
C GLN A 80 14.51 -3.56 -6.36
N GLY A 81 14.41 -2.58 -7.26
CA GLY A 81 13.83 -2.79 -8.61
C GLY A 81 12.32 -3.11 -8.62
N VAL A 82 11.63 -3.04 -7.49
CA VAL A 82 10.20 -3.36 -7.39
C VAL A 82 9.43 -2.28 -6.61
N ARG A 83 8.15 -2.11 -6.96
CA ARG A 83 7.27 -1.13 -6.31
C ARG A 83 5.82 -1.61 -6.33
N TRP A 84 5.03 -1.10 -5.43
CA TRP A 84 3.58 -1.11 -5.59
C TRP A 84 3.15 -0.19 -6.73
N VAL A 85 2.03 -0.51 -7.40
CA VAL A 85 1.45 0.33 -8.48
C VAL A 85 0.95 1.69 -7.98
N SER A 86 0.65 1.79 -6.68
CA SER A 86 0.15 3.01 -6.03
C SER A 86 0.83 3.22 -4.67
N PRO A 87 0.81 4.43 -4.10
CA PRO A 87 1.19 4.64 -2.70
C PRO A 87 0.40 3.73 -1.76
N VAL A 88 1.07 3.20 -0.73
CA VAL A 88 0.50 2.22 0.21
C VAL A 88 -0.84 2.67 0.82
N PRO A 89 -1.03 3.94 1.25
CA PRO A 89 -2.32 4.37 1.80
C PRO A 89 -3.50 4.27 0.81
N VAL A 90 -3.23 4.53 -0.47
CA VAL A 90 -4.23 4.41 -1.55
C VAL A 90 -4.49 2.94 -1.83
N LEU A 91 -3.42 2.16 -2.01
CA LEU A 91 -3.49 0.73 -2.26
C LEU A 91 -4.28 0.00 -1.16
N TRP A 92 -4.01 0.32 0.11
CA TRP A 92 -4.69 -0.21 1.28
C TRP A 92 -6.19 0.09 1.26
N ARG A 93 -6.57 1.39 1.10
CA ARG A 93 -7.96 1.81 1.07
C ARG A 93 -8.74 1.12 -0.05
N ASP A 94 -8.20 1.13 -1.27
CA ASP A 94 -8.88 0.59 -2.44
C ASP A 94 -9.11 -0.92 -2.29
N GLN A 95 -8.10 -1.64 -1.83
CA GLN A 95 -8.21 -3.07 -1.57
C GLN A 95 -9.21 -3.38 -0.44
N LEU A 96 -9.27 -2.54 0.59
CA LEU A 96 -10.23 -2.71 1.68
C LEU A 96 -11.67 -2.48 1.20
N ILE A 97 -11.89 -1.47 0.36
CA ILE A 97 -13.18 -1.23 -0.31
C ILE A 97 -13.60 -2.44 -1.14
N ASP A 98 -12.69 -2.98 -1.95
CA ASP A 98 -12.98 -4.14 -2.80
C ASP A 98 -13.29 -5.38 -1.96
N THR A 99 -12.54 -5.62 -0.89
CA THR A 99 -12.76 -6.75 0.03
C THR A 99 -14.13 -6.66 0.71
N PHE A 100 -14.51 -5.48 1.20
CA PHE A 100 -15.79 -5.27 1.87
C PHE A 100 -16.98 -5.36 0.89
N ARG A 101 -16.81 -4.84 -0.34
CA ARG A 101 -17.82 -4.99 -1.41
C ARG A 101 -18.04 -6.45 -1.78
N GLN A 102 -16.96 -7.23 -1.85
CA GLN A 102 -17.04 -8.66 -2.18
C GLN A 102 -17.70 -9.47 -1.06
N ASP A 103 -17.45 -9.14 0.20
CA ASP A 103 -18.12 -9.76 1.36
C ASP A 103 -19.65 -9.52 1.35
N GLY A 104 -20.09 -8.32 0.98
CA GLY A 104 -21.49 -7.97 0.75
C GLY A 104 -22.29 -7.63 2.01
N ARG A 105 -21.76 -7.71 3.22
CA ARG A 105 -22.46 -7.39 4.47
C ARG A 105 -22.66 -5.90 4.73
N ILE A 106 -21.94 -5.00 4.03
CA ILE A 106 -22.18 -3.55 4.06
C ILE A 106 -22.82 -3.14 2.73
N ARG A 107 -24.00 -2.52 2.80
CA ARG A 107 -24.81 -2.21 1.60
C ARG A 107 -24.13 -1.19 0.68
N TYR A 108 -23.67 -0.08 1.24
CA TYR A 108 -23.09 1.02 0.47
C TYR A 108 -21.70 1.35 0.99
N ILE A 109 -20.70 1.32 0.10
CA ILE A 109 -19.31 1.60 0.46
C ILE A 109 -18.77 2.64 -0.51
N SER A 110 -18.20 3.71 0.03
CA SER A 110 -17.53 4.78 -0.72
C SER A 110 -16.10 4.98 -0.23
N GLY A 111 -15.28 5.62 -1.06
CA GLY A 111 -13.97 6.12 -0.67
C GLY A 111 -14.01 7.59 -0.25
N ASP A 112 -12.90 8.08 0.27
CA ASP A 112 -12.72 9.49 0.64
C ASP A 112 -12.69 10.43 -0.59
N ALA A 113 -12.47 9.90 -1.79
CA ALA A 113 -12.48 10.67 -3.04
C ALA A 113 -13.90 10.92 -3.60
N ASP A 114 -14.91 10.17 -3.12
CA ASP A 114 -16.25 10.16 -3.74
C ASP A 114 -17.14 11.33 -3.31
N SER A 115 -16.76 12.11 -2.30
CA SER A 115 -17.52 13.25 -1.74
C SER A 115 -18.99 12.92 -1.38
N LEU A 116 -19.33 11.64 -1.18
CA LEU A 116 -20.66 11.20 -0.80
C LEU A 116 -20.87 11.31 0.71
N GLN A 117 -22.10 11.53 1.14
CA GLN A 117 -22.43 11.46 2.56
C GLN A 117 -22.35 10.03 3.05
N ALA A 118 -21.84 9.83 4.26
CA ALA A 118 -21.76 8.55 4.92
C ALA A 118 -22.31 8.62 6.33
N GLU A 119 -22.90 7.51 6.80
CA GLU A 119 -23.39 7.37 8.16
C GLU A 119 -22.27 7.01 9.14
N LEU A 120 -21.28 6.27 8.64
CA LEU A 120 -20.08 5.91 9.38
C LEU A 120 -18.84 6.11 8.50
N GLU A 121 -17.73 6.45 9.16
CA GLU A 121 -16.44 6.56 8.53
C GLU A 121 -15.44 5.64 9.23
N LEU A 122 -14.77 4.80 8.44
CA LEU A 122 -13.67 3.96 8.87
C LEU A 122 -12.36 4.59 8.42
N GLY A 123 -11.59 5.04 9.37
CA GLY A 123 -10.27 5.63 9.19
C GLY A 123 -9.26 5.09 10.18
N GLY A 124 -8.14 5.79 10.32
CA GLY A 124 -7.09 5.47 11.28
C GLY A 124 -5.68 5.55 10.73
N SER A 125 -4.74 4.85 11.38
CA SER A 125 -3.32 4.93 11.06
C SER A 125 -2.77 3.56 10.70
N LEU A 126 -2.15 3.44 9.54
CA LEU A 126 -1.42 2.24 9.12
C LEU A 126 0.01 2.32 9.68
N ARG A 127 0.30 1.48 10.67
CA ARG A 127 1.55 1.48 11.44
C ARG A 127 2.62 0.56 10.88
N ALA A 128 2.22 -0.51 10.21
CA ALA A 128 3.11 -1.42 9.51
C ALA A 128 2.45 -1.97 8.25
N PHE A 129 3.20 -2.00 7.17
CA PHE A 129 2.88 -2.65 5.90
C PHE A 129 4.22 -3.04 5.27
N ASN A 130 4.87 -4.04 5.85
CA ASN A 130 6.22 -4.45 5.48
C ASN A 130 6.42 -5.95 5.67
N SER A 131 7.41 -6.50 4.98
CA SER A 131 7.95 -7.80 5.37
C SER A 131 9.01 -7.61 6.47
N GLU A 132 9.26 -8.67 7.22
CA GLU A 132 10.26 -8.69 8.29
C GLU A 132 10.92 -10.07 8.33
N TYR A 133 12.20 -10.12 8.61
CA TYR A 133 12.91 -11.38 8.78
C TYR A 133 12.97 -11.73 10.27
N ARG A 134 12.36 -12.88 10.65
CA ARG A 134 12.47 -13.47 11.98
C ARG A 134 13.13 -14.84 11.88
N GLN A 135 14.23 -15.02 12.57
CA GLN A 135 15.00 -16.27 12.52
C GLN A 135 15.35 -16.71 11.08
N GLY A 136 15.70 -15.73 10.21
CA GLY A 136 16.05 -15.99 8.82
C GLY A 136 14.87 -16.28 7.87
N ARG A 137 13.63 -16.25 8.35
CA ARG A 137 12.43 -16.48 7.53
C ARG A 137 11.64 -15.19 7.35
N PRO A 138 11.25 -14.83 6.12
CA PRO A 138 10.44 -13.67 5.89
C PRO A 138 8.98 -13.91 6.31
N LEU A 139 8.38 -12.88 6.89
CA LEU A 139 6.96 -12.82 7.18
C LEU A 139 6.46 -11.41 6.85
N VAL A 140 5.19 -11.27 6.50
CA VAL A 140 4.52 -9.99 6.30
C VAL A 140 3.86 -9.57 7.60
N ILE A 141 3.96 -8.29 7.93
CA ILE A 141 3.24 -7.67 9.05
C ILE A 141 2.39 -6.54 8.50
N ILE A 142 1.11 -6.56 8.85
CA ILE A 142 0.20 -5.43 8.66
C ILE A 142 -0.35 -5.05 10.04
N ARG A 143 -0.17 -3.76 10.41
CA ARG A 143 -0.70 -3.21 11.67
C ARG A 143 -1.49 -1.95 11.39
N PHE A 144 -2.74 -1.94 11.80
CA PHE A 144 -3.66 -0.84 11.57
C PHE A 144 -4.37 -0.44 12.86
N ASP A 145 -4.25 0.82 13.25
CA ASP A 145 -5.00 1.42 14.34
C ASP A 145 -6.29 2.00 13.74
N ALA A 146 -7.38 1.23 13.80
CA ALA A 146 -8.67 1.59 13.25
C ALA A 146 -9.44 2.53 14.15
N GLN A 147 -10.17 3.46 13.54
CA GLN A 147 -11.16 4.34 14.18
C GLN A 147 -12.45 4.28 13.38
N LEU A 148 -13.55 4.06 14.09
CA LEU A 148 -14.90 4.20 13.56
C LEU A 148 -15.46 5.54 14.05
N VAL A 149 -15.89 6.39 13.13
CA VAL A 149 -16.29 7.78 13.40
C VAL A 149 -17.69 8.02 12.91
N ASP A 150 -18.49 8.79 13.67
CA ASP A 150 -19.69 9.45 13.16
C ASP A 150 -19.24 10.75 12.45
N PRO A 151 -19.40 10.87 11.13
CA PRO A 151 -18.90 12.04 10.40
C PRO A 151 -19.72 13.31 10.63
N ARG A 152 -20.93 13.23 11.23
CA ARG A 152 -21.83 14.37 11.47
C ARG A 152 -21.29 15.29 12.56
N ASP A 153 -20.82 14.70 13.66
CA ASP A 153 -20.25 15.42 14.81
C ASP A 153 -18.75 15.15 15.02
N ARG A 154 -18.16 14.33 14.14
CA ARG A 154 -16.75 13.89 14.19
C ARG A 154 -16.41 13.13 15.48
N GLN A 155 -17.37 12.43 16.04
CA GLN A 155 -17.17 11.64 17.24
C GLN A 155 -16.57 10.27 16.90
N ILE A 156 -15.50 9.91 17.61
CA ILE A 156 -14.97 8.55 17.54
C ILE A 156 -15.89 7.63 18.34
N LEU A 157 -16.54 6.71 17.65
CA LEU A 157 -17.45 5.74 18.25
C LEU A 157 -16.68 4.56 18.85
N ALA A 158 -15.58 4.16 18.21
CA ALA A 158 -14.73 3.08 18.69
C ALA A 158 -13.34 3.15 18.04
N SER A 159 -12.37 2.57 18.73
CA SER A 159 -11.00 2.39 18.23
C SER A 159 -10.49 1.01 18.59
N ARG A 160 -9.73 0.40 17.66
CA ARG A 160 -9.11 -0.90 17.89
C ARG A 160 -7.84 -1.06 17.05
N ARG A 161 -6.80 -1.66 17.62
CA ARG A 161 -5.62 -2.10 16.88
C ARG A 161 -5.85 -3.49 16.30
N PHE A 162 -5.55 -3.61 15.02
CA PHE A 162 -5.48 -4.88 14.29
C PHE A 162 -4.05 -5.13 13.87
N GLU A 163 -3.59 -6.35 14.06
CA GLU A 163 -2.26 -6.78 13.65
C GLU A 163 -2.33 -8.21 13.11
N VAL A 164 -1.87 -8.38 11.88
CA VAL A 164 -1.77 -9.67 11.23
C VAL A 164 -0.33 -9.92 10.83
N THR A 165 0.12 -11.13 11.10
CA THR A 165 1.42 -11.63 10.68
C THR A 165 1.20 -12.85 9.77
N GLU A 166 1.77 -12.84 8.56
CA GLU A 166 1.65 -13.93 7.59
C GLU A 166 3.01 -14.44 7.16
N PRO A 167 3.32 -15.74 7.35
CA PRO A 167 4.54 -16.33 6.84
C PRO A 167 4.62 -16.25 5.31
N VAL A 168 5.81 -16.00 4.79
CA VAL A 168 6.07 -16.00 3.34
C VAL A 168 6.55 -17.39 2.91
N SER A 169 5.91 -17.97 1.89
CA SER A 169 6.29 -19.26 1.32
C SER A 169 7.45 -19.10 0.32
N GLY A 170 8.64 -18.74 0.81
CA GLY A 170 9.82 -18.49 0.00
C GLY A 170 10.50 -17.18 0.38
N VAL A 171 11.46 -16.73 -0.45
CA VAL A 171 12.21 -15.49 -0.23
C VAL A 171 12.04 -14.48 -1.37
N GLU A 172 11.42 -14.90 -2.46
CA GLU A 172 11.25 -14.10 -3.66
C GLU A 172 10.12 -13.07 -3.52
N VAL A 173 10.24 -11.92 -4.18
CA VAL A 173 9.26 -10.84 -4.12
C VAL A 173 7.83 -11.29 -4.47
N PRO A 174 7.57 -12.13 -5.48
CA PRO A 174 6.22 -12.63 -5.75
C PRO A 174 5.59 -13.37 -4.57
N ALA A 175 6.37 -14.17 -3.82
CA ALA A 175 5.89 -14.86 -2.62
C ALA A 175 5.56 -13.86 -1.48
N VAL A 176 6.38 -12.81 -1.33
CA VAL A 176 6.12 -11.72 -0.39
C VAL A 176 4.81 -11.00 -0.75
N VAL A 177 4.59 -10.67 -2.03
CA VAL A 177 3.37 -10.02 -2.52
C VAL A 177 2.14 -10.91 -2.28
N ALA A 178 2.25 -12.22 -2.52
CA ALA A 178 1.17 -13.17 -2.22
C ALA A 178 0.81 -13.18 -0.73
N ALA A 179 1.81 -13.20 0.15
CA ALA A 179 1.61 -13.13 1.60
C ALA A 179 0.97 -11.81 2.05
N PHE A 180 1.28 -10.67 1.40
CA PHE A 180 0.56 -9.41 1.64
C PHE A 180 -0.93 -9.52 1.31
N GLY A 181 -1.29 -10.20 0.22
CA GLY A 181 -2.69 -10.44 -0.14
C GLY A 181 -3.43 -11.22 0.95
N VAL A 182 -2.85 -12.35 1.41
CA VAL A 182 -3.42 -13.18 2.48
C VAL A 182 -3.54 -12.41 3.80
N ALA A 183 -2.49 -11.69 4.19
CA ALA A 183 -2.49 -10.88 5.41
C ALA A 183 -3.55 -9.78 5.36
N HIS A 184 -3.67 -9.08 4.22
CA HIS A 184 -4.65 -8.03 4.01
C HIS A 184 -6.08 -8.59 4.11
N GLU A 185 -6.38 -9.69 3.42
CA GLU A 185 -7.71 -10.31 3.44
C GLU A 185 -8.11 -10.74 4.85
N ARG A 186 -7.19 -11.35 5.61
CA ARG A 186 -7.44 -11.74 7.00
C ARG A 186 -7.73 -10.52 7.89
N LEU A 187 -6.92 -9.46 7.79
CA LEU A 187 -7.12 -8.24 8.56
C LEU A 187 -8.43 -7.55 8.17
N ALA A 188 -8.75 -7.49 6.87
CA ALA A 188 -9.98 -6.90 6.38
C ALA A 188 -11.23 -7.64 6.93
N ARG A 189 -11.18 -8.97 7.03
CA ARG A 189 -12.25 -9.77 7.62
C ARG A 189 -12.44 -9.47 9.10
N GLU A 190 -11.36 -9.46 9.88
CA GLU A 190 -11.40 -9.12 11.31
C GLU A 190 -11.93 -7.69 11.56
N LEU A 191 -11.53 -6.75 10.69
CA LEU A 191 -11.96 -5.36 10.73
C LEU A 191 -13.46 -5.22 10.42
N LEU A 192 -13.94 -5.94 9.40
CA LEU A 192 -15.34 -5.95 9.02
C LEU A 192 -16.22 -6.57 10.12
N ASP A 193 -15.80 -7.68 10.72
CA ASP A 193 -16.52 -8.32 11.82
C ASP A 193 -16.62 -7.40 13.04
N TRP A 194 -15.53 -6.69 13.39
CA TRP A 194 -15.55 -5.69 14.43
C TRP A 194 -16.49 -4.53 14.11
N LEU A 195 -16.48 -4.03 12.88
CA LEU A 195 -17.33 -2.93 12.43
C LEU A 195 -18.81 -3.30 12.51
N LEU A 196 -19.19 -4.50 12.07
CA LEU A 196 -20.57 -4.98 12.12
C LEU A 196 -21.12 -5.12 13.54
N VAL A 197 -20.27 -5.40 14.52
CA VAL A 197 -20.67 -5.45 15.93
C VAL A 197 -20.76 -4.04 16.52
N THR A 198 -19.80 -3.16 16.19
CA THR A 198 -19.66 -1.84 16.79
C THR A 198 -20.62 -0.81 16.17
N GLY A 199 -20.87 -0.89 14.87
CA GLY A 199 -21.69 0.07 14.12
C GLY A 199 -23.21 -0.11 14.29
N ARG A 200 -23.66 -1.14 15.02
CA ARG A 200 -25.09 -1.38 15.33
C ARG A 200 -25.64 -0.58 16.53
N ARG A 201 -24.87 0.37 17.05
CA ARG A 201 -25.27 1.18 18.22
C ARG A 201 -26.10 2.40 17.84
#